data_07b54371d28ea3c2e143efdc5c4bdc81
#
_entry.id   07b54371d28ea3c2e143efdc5c4bdc81
#
_cell.length_a   1.000
_cell.length_b   1.000
_cell.length_c   1.000
_cell.angle_alpha   90.00
_cell.angle_beta   90.00
_cell.angle_gamma   90.00
#
_symmetry.space_group_name_H-M   'P 1'
#
loop_
_entity.id
_entity.type
_entity.pdbx_description
1 polymer ?
#
loop_
_entity_poly.entity_id
_entity_poly.type
_entity_poly.pdbx_seq_one_letter_code
_entity_poly.pdbx_strand_id
1 'polypeptide(L)'
;MLKKGKQNNLLQRPREKGLYNPEFEKDSCGVGLVANIKGVPSREIMENAYLINSRMDHRGGCGFEENTGDGAGILMALPDSFFQKESEKLNISLPKFGEYAVGNIFLPQKKSERKFCKKLIEKTIVREGQEFLGWRELPIDSAKADVGPAARDCQPVMEQVLSLIHI
;
A
#
# COMPACT_ATOMS: atom_id res chain seq x y z
N MET A 1 2.80 34.49 0.71
CA MET A 1 3.33 34.34 -0.67
C MET A 1 4.48 33.33 -0.64
N LEU A 2 4.18 32.04 -0.84
CA LEU A 2 5.19 30.98 -0.85
C LEU A 2 5.95 31.05 -2.17
N LYS A 3 7.26 31.24 -2.13
CA LYS A 3 8.14 31.20 -3.30
C LYS A 3 7.99 29.82 -3.95
N LYS A 4 7.50 29.79 -5.19
CA LYS A 4 7.55 28.60 -6.05
C LYS A 4 9.02 28.17 -6.13
N GLY A 5 9.37 27.10 -5.41
CA GLY A 5 10.66 26.45 -5.54
C GLY A 5 10.87 26.07 -7.01
N LYS A 6 12.08 26.25 -7.52
CA LYS A 6 12.48 25.75 -8.83
C LYS A 6 12.20 24.26 -8.88
N GLN A 7 11.08 23.86 -9.50
CA GLN A 7 10.90 22.47 -9.92
C GLN A 7 12.10 22.16 -10.82
N ASN A 8 12.95 21.25 -10.37
CA ASN A 8 14.05 20.74 -11.18
C ASN A 8 13.43 20.08 -12.41
N ASN A 9 13.55 20.75 -13.55
CA ASN A 9 13.06 20.33 -14.84
C ASN A 9 13.91 19.16 -15.41
N LEU A 10 14.08 18.09 -14.63
CA LEU A 10 14.70 16.85 -15.12
C LEU A 10 13.95 16.25 -16.31
N LEU A 11 12.64 16.46 -16.38
CA LEU A 11 11.80 16.01 -17.51
C LEU A 11 11.82 16.95 -18.72
N GLN A 12 12.22 18.21 -18.58
CA GLN A 12 12.32 19.13 -19.71
C GLN A 12 13.58 18.87 -20.58
N ARG A 13 14.68 18.40 -19.97
CA ARG A 13 15.89 18.09 -20.72
C ARG A 13 15.73 17.03 -21.81
N PRO A 14 15.07 15.89 -21.56
CA PRO A 14 14.77 14.90 -22.59
C PRO A 14 13.86 15.45 -23.70
N ARG A 15 12.90 16.31 -23.35
CA ARG A 15 11.96 16.94 -24.28
C ARG A 15 12.66 17.90 -25.25
N GLU A 16 13.65 18.64 -24.76
CA GLU A 16 14.38 19.65 -25.56
C GLU A 16 15.53 19.06 -26.36
N LYS A 17 16.12 17.96 -25.91
CA LYS A 17 17.38 17.41 -26.43
C LYS A 17 17.34 15.95 -26.89
N GLY A 18 16.20 15.30 -26.75
CA GLY A 18 16.03 13.89 -27.05
C GLY A 18 14.74 13.58 -27.82
N LEU A 19 14.58 12.32 -28.20
CA LEU A 19 13.39 11.81 -28.87
C LEU A 19 12.25 11.46 -27.87
N TYR A 20 12.52 11.53 -26.57
CA TYR A 20 11.57 11.24 -25.51
C TYR A 20 10.58 12.40 -25.35
N ASN A 21 9.29 12.10 -25.48
CA ASN A 21 8.22 13.02 -25.13
C ASN A 21 7.45 12.52 -23.90
N PRO A 22 7.51 13.26 -22.77
CA PRO A 22 6.78 12.87 -21.53
C PRO A 22 5.26 12.73 -21.69
N GLU A 23 4.67 13.32 -22.74
CA GLU A 23 3.23 13.18 -23.03
C GLU A 23 2.86 11.76 -23.47
N PHE A 24 3.85 10.98 -23.94
CA PHE A 24 3.66 9.58 -24.33
C PHE A 24 3.98 8.61 -23.19
N GLU A 25 4.42 9.11 -22.05
CA GLU A 25 4.61 8.29 -20.85
C GLU A 25 3.26 7.73 -20.41
N LYS A 26 3.17 6.42 -20.32
CA LYS A 26 1.97 5.72 -19.87
C LYS A 26 2.37 4.53 -19.01
N ASP A 27 1.67 4.37 -17.90
CA ASP A 27 1.81 3.19 -17.07
C ASP A 27 1.32 1.95 -17.83
N SER A 28 2.07 0.86 -17.71
CA SER A 28 1.78 -0.43 -18.34
C SER A 28 1.14 -1.40 -17.36
N CYS A 29 0.17 -0.94 -16.59
CA CYS A 29 -0.53 -1.73 -15.59
C CYS A 29 -1.49 -2.75 -16.22
N GLY A 30 -1.60 -3.93 -15.60
CA GLY A 30 -2.69 -4.85 -15.81
C GLY A 30 -3.75 -4.64 -14.73
N VAL A 31 -5.01 -4.51 -15.10
CA VAL A 31 -6.12 -4.32 -14.17
C VAL A 31 -7.24 -5.31 -14.47
N GLY A 32 -7.77 -5.95 -13.43
CA GLY A 32 -8.92 -6.82 -13.53
C GLY A 32 -9.95 -6.49 -12.44
N LEU A 33 -11.20 -6.79 -12.68
CA LEU A 33 -12.30 -6.55 -11.76
C LEU A 33 -13.18 -7.79 -11.65
N VAL A 34 -13.56 -8.13 -10.42
CA VAL A 34 -14.62 -9.08 -10.12
C VAL A 34 -15.53 -8.47 -9.06
N ALA A 35 -16.84 -8.54 -9.25
CA ALA A 35 -17.81 -8.00 -8.32
C ALA A 35 -19.06 -8.86 -8.24
N ASN A 36 -19.68 -8.86 -7.06
CA ASN A 36 -21.03 -9.41 -6.88
C ASN A 36 -22.04 -8.27 -7.05
N ILE A 37 -22.95 -8.40 -8.05
CA ILE A 37 -23.95 -7.37 -8.37
C ILE A 37 -24.88 -7.08 -7.20
N LYS A 38 -25.13 -8.07 -6.34
CA LYS A 38 -25.99 -7.94 -5.16
C LYS A 38 -25.24 -7.40 -3.93
N GLY A 39 -23.94 -7.09 -4.06
CA GLY A 39 -23.11 -6.62 -2.94
C GLY A 39 -22.87 -7.63 -1.83
N VAL A 40 -23.09 -8.92 -2.09
CA VAL A 40 -22.88 -9.98 -1.09
C VAL A 40 -21.38 -10.33 -1.06
N PRO A 41 -20.68 -10.10 0.07
CA PRO A 41 -19.28 -10.48 0.19
C PRO A 41 -19.14 -12.00 0.22
N SER A 42 -18.14 -12.52 -0.50
CA SER A 42 -17.86 -13.95 -0.50
C SER A 42 -16.36 -14.21 -0.66
N ARG A 43 -15.93 -15.37 -0.18
CA ARG A 43 -14.56 -15.85 -0.36
C ARG A 43 -14.26 -16.12 -1.84
N GLU A 44 -15.24 -16.58 -2.60
CA GLU A 44 -15.11 -16.83 -4.03
C GLU A 44 -14.67 -15.59 -4.81
N ILE A 45 -15.19 -14.40 -4.47
CA ILE A 45 -14.74 -13.14 -5.08
C ILE A 45 -13.26 -12.91 -4.82
N MET A 46 -12.78 -13.20 -3.61
CA MET A 46 -11.36 -13.05 -3.27
C MET A 46 -10.48 -14.03 -4.02
N GLU A 47 -10.92 -15.29 -4.15
CA GLU A 47 -10.20 -16.32 -4.90
C GLU A 47 -10.15 -15.97 -6.39
N ASN A 48 -11.23 -15.46 -6.96
CA ASN A 48 -11.28 -14.96 -8.33
C ASN A 48 -10.39 -13.73 -8.54
N ALA A 49 -10.36 -12.78 -7.60
CA ALA A 49 -9.47 -11.63 -7.66
C ALA A 49 -8.00 -12.05 -7.61
N TYR A 50 -7.65 -13.00 -6.74
CA TYR A 50 -6.30 -13.59 -6.70
C TYR A 50 -5.95 -14.29 -8.01
N LEU A 51 -6.87 -15.06 -8.58
CA LEU A 51 -6.68 -15.74 -9.84
C LEU A 51 -6.47 -14.77 -11.01
N ILE A 52 -7.23 -13.68 -11.05
CA ILE A 52 -7.04 -12.59 -12.03
C ILE A 52 -5.62 -12.02 -11.89
N ASN A 53 -5.20 -11.70 -10.66
CA ASN A 53 -3.89 -11.14 -10.39
C ASN A 53 -2.76 -12.09 -10.84
N SER A 54 -2.85 -13.38 -10.48
CA SER A 54 -1.88 -14.42 -10.89
C SER A 54 -1.80 -14.59 -12.40
N ARG A 55 -2.93 -14.49 -13.11
CA ARG A 55 -2.96 -14.64 -14.57
C ARG A 55 -2.44 -13.40 -15.33
N MET A 56 -2.19 -12.30 -14.63
CA MET A 56 -1.60 -11.09 -15.21
C MET A 56 -0.07 -11.07 -15.16
N ASP A 57 0.57 -12.16 -14.79
CA ASP A 57 2.03 -12.28 -14.73
C ASP A 57 2.74 -11.82 -16.03
N HIS A 58 2.16 -12.14 -17.18
CA HIS A 58 2.64 -11.66 -18.50
C HIS A 58 2.54 -10.14 -18.71
N ARG A 59 1.91 -9.39 -17.79
CA ARG A 59 1.81 -7.92 -17.79
C ARG A 59 2.83 -7.28 -16.85
N GLY A 60 3.50 -8.08 -16.04
CA GLY A 60 4.56 -7.65 -15.15
C GLY A 60 5.94 -7.69 -15.81
N GLY A 61 6.88 -6.93 -15.27
CA GLY A 61 8.30 -6.96 -15.64
C GLY A 61 9.16 -7.44 -14.48
N CYS A 62 10.25 -8.11 -14.80
CA CYS A 62 11.30 -8.46 -13.85
C CYS A 62 12.44 -7.44 -13.95
N GLY A 63 13.06 -7.14 -12.81
CA GLY A 63 14.31 -6.39 -12.74
C GLY A 63 15.52 -7.23 -13.14
N PHE A 64 16.69 -6.85 -12.67
CA PHE A 64 17.90 -7.65 -12.86
C PHE A 64 17.92 -8.91 -11.96
N GLU A 65 17.09 -8.96 -10.95
CA GLU A 65 16.86 -10.13 -10.09
C GLU A 65 15.62 -10.87 -10.59
N GLU A 66 15.76 -12.16 -10.85
CA GLU A 66 14.70 -13.01 -11.42
C GLU A 66 13.43 -13.03 -10.55
N ASN A 67 13.60 -12.94 -9.22
CA ASN A 67 12.53 -13.05 -8.23
C ASN A 67 11.99 -11.66 -7.80
N THR A 68 12.41 -10.59 -8.45
CA THR A 68 12.04 -9.23 -8.10
C THR A 68 11.55 -8.48 -9.33
N GLY A 69 10.35 -7.97 -9.28
CA GLY A 69 9.71 -7.30 -10.41
C GLY A 69 8.69 -6.27 -9.97
N ASP A 70 7.74 -6.02 -10.86
CA ASP A 70 6.64 -5.09 -10.62
C ASP A 70 5.77 -5.56 -9.46
N GLY A 71 5.19 -4.60 -8.75
CA GLY A 71 4.26 -4.87 -7.66
C GLY A 71 2.93 -5.43 -8.16
N ALA A 72 2.29 -6.23 -7.32
CA ALA A 72 0.95 -6.74 -7.55
C ALA A 72 0.10 -6.56 -6.29
N GLY A 73 -1.20 -6.40 -6.45
CA GLY A 73 -2.08 -6.19 -5.30
C GLY A 73 -3.55 -6.41 -5.63
N ILE A 74 -4.35 -6.50 -4.58
CA ILE A 74 -5.80 -6.64 -4.65
C ILE A 74 -6.41 -5.52 -3.81
N LEU A 75 -7.28 -4.71 -4.42
CA LEU A 75 -8.13 -3.78 -3.70
C LEU A 75 -9.46 -4.46 -3.40
N MET A 76 -9.83 -4.49 -2.13
CA MET A 76 -11.03 -5.19 -1.66
C MET A 76 -11.77 -4.37 -0.60
N ALA A 77 -13.01 -4.72 -0.36
CA ALA A 77 -13.72 -4.19 0.80
C ALA A 77 -13.03 -4.60 2.11
N LEU A 78 -13.09 -3.72 3.10
CA LEU A 78 -12.47 -3.96 4.42
C LEU A 78 -13.04 -5.24 5.06
N PRO A 79 -12.24 -6.27 5.36
CA PRO A 79 -12.71 -7.49 5.99
C PRO A 79 -12.91 -7.29 7.51
N ASP A 80 -14.05 -6.71 7.89
CA ASP A 80 -14.33 -6.29 9.26
C ASP A 80 -14.13 -7.42 10.28
N SER A 81 -14.72 -8.59 10.04
CA SER A 81 -14.60 -9.73 10.97
C SER A 81 -13.15 -10.19 11.22
N PHE A 82 -12.27 -9.99 10.24
CA PHE A 82 -10.84 -10.23 10.40
C PHE A 82 -10.19 -9.17 11.28
N PHE A 83 -10.44 -7.89 11.00
CA PHE A 83 -9.85 -6.80 11.77
C PHE A 83 -10.35 -6.76 13.22
N GLN A 84 -11.62 -7.05 13.47
CA GLN A 84 -12.15 -7.18 14.84
C GLN A 84 -11.33 -8.22 15.64
N LYS A 85 -11.17 -9.43 15.09
CA LYS A 85 -10.40 -10.52 15.74
C LYS A 85 -8.91 -10.18 15.94
N GLU A 86 -8.28 -9.54 14.96
CA GLU A 86 -6.87 -9.17 15.07
C GLU A 86 -6.64 -8.03 16.06
N SER A 87 -7.55 -7.07 16.11
CA SER A 87 -7.49 -5.95 17.04
C SER A 87 -7.73 -6.37 18.49
N GLU A 88 -8.63 -7.33 18.73
CA GLU A 88 -8.82 -7.93 20.06
C GLU A 88 -7.52 -8.50 20.62
N LYS A 89 -6.71 -9.19 19.80
CA LYS A 89 -5.39 -9.72 20.20
C LYS A 89 -4.41 -8.64 20.64
N LEU A 90 -4.60 -7.43 20.13
CA LEU A 90 -3.76 -6.27 20.41
C LEU A 90 -4.35 -5.35 21.50
N ASN A 91 -5.47 -5.75 22.10
CA ASN A 91 -6.25 -4.91 23.01
C ASN A 91 -6.67 -3.57 22.40
N ILE A 92 -6.93 -3.55 21.09
CA ILE A 92 -7.47 -2.39 20.38
C ILE A 92 -8.97 -2.62 20.19
N SER A 93 -9.79 -1.73 20.72
CA SER A 93 -11.23 -1.75 20.48
C SER A 93 -11.54 -1.05 19.17
N LEU A 94 -12.04 -1.79 18.19
CA LEU A 94 -12.51 -1.20 16.93
C LEU A 94 -13.99 -0.83 17.03
N PRO A 95 -14.39 0.32 16.46
CA PRO A 95 -15.79 0.67 16.33
C PRO A 95 -16.51 -0.21 15.29
N LYS A 96 -17.75 0.12 14.97
CA LYS A 96 -18.54 -0.62 13.98
C LYS A 96 -17.92 -0.50 12.58
N PHE A 97 -18.24 -1.48 11.74
CA PHE A 97 -17.90 -1.43 10.31
C PHE A 97 -18.34 -0.10 9.67
N GLY A 98 -17.42 0.54 8.96
CA GLY A 98 -17.63 1.85 8.36
C GLY A 98 -17.25 3.04 9.23
N GLU A 99 -16.94 2.85 10.52
CA GLU A 99 -16.52 3.90 11.44
C GLU A 99 -15.01 3.92 11.67
N TYR A 100 -14.25 3.04 11.02
CA TYR A 100 -12.80 3.00 11.10
C TYR A 100 -12.14 2.76 9.74
N ALA A 101 -10.89 3.16 9.63
CA ALA A 101 -10.05 2.93 8.48
C ALA A 101 -8.79 2.16 8.86
N VAL A 102 -8.24 1.44 7.89
CA VAL A 102 -6.98 0.72 7.99
C VAL A 102 -6.06 1.20 6.87
N GLY A 103 -4.89 1.71 7.22
CA GLY A 103 -3.87 2.13 6.27
C GLY A 103 -2.64 1.22 6.31
N ASN A 104 -2.20 0.70 5.18
CA ASN A 104 -0.92 0.01 5.06
C ASN A 104 0.20 1.04 4.91
N ILE A 105 1.17 1.01 5.81
CA ILE A 105 2.26 1.98 5.86
C ILE A 105 3.60 1.27 5.65
N PHE A 106 4.35 1.77 4.68
CA PHE A 106 5.72 1.35 4.42
C PHE A 106 6.68 2.27 5.15
N LEU A 107 7.37 1.74 6.13
CA LEU A 107 8.17 2.50 7.10
C LEU A 107 9.67 2.26 6.90
N PRO A 108 10.53 3.23 7.25
CA PRO A 108 11.98 3.06 7.20
C PRO A 108 12.48 1.90 8.06
N GLN A 109 13.52 1.21 7.59
CA GLN A 109 14.19 0.15 8.36
C GLN A 109 14.81 0.68 9.65
N LYS A 110 15.36 1.90 9.62
CA LYS A 110 16.01 2.52 10.78
C LYS A 110 15.00 2.88 11.87
N LYS A 111 15.14 2.30 13.05
CA LYS A 111 14.18 2.44 14.17
C LYS A 111 13.87 3.88 14.55
N SER A 112 14.87 4.78 14.53
CA SER A 112 14.66 6.20 14.89
C SER A 112 13.77 6.92 13.87
N GLU A 113 13.99 6.69 12.58
CA GLU A 113 13.21 7.26 11.49
C GLU A 113 11.80 6.68 11.47
N ARG A 114 11.67 5.36 11.65
CA ARG A 114 10.37 4.69 11.78
C ARG A 114 9.54 5.28 12.94
N LYS A 115 10.16 5.47 14.11
CA LYS A 115 9.49 6.10 15.26
C LYS A 115 9.03 7.53 14.95
N PHE A 116 9.84 8.29 14.23
CA PHE A 116 9.49 9.64 13.79
C PHE A 116 8.29 9.62 12.84
N CYS A 117 8.32 8.77 11.81
CA CYS A 117 7.22 8.62 10.85
C CYS A 117 5.91 8.21 11.53
N LYS A 118 5.95 7.22 12.43
CA LYS A 118 4.77 6.79 13.20
C LYS A 118 4.18 7.94 14.00
N LYS A 119 4.99 8.68 14.75
CA LYS A 119 4.53 9.84 15.51
C LYS A 119 3.97 10.96 14.62
N LEU A 120 4.52 11.15 13.43
CA LEU A 120 4.01 12.14 12.48
C LEU A 120 2.62 11.74 11.99
N ILE A 121 2.42 10.47 11.65
CA ILE A 121 1.12 9.93 11.23
C ILE A 121 0.09 10.06 12.35
N GLU A 122 0.42 9.64 13.58
CA GLU A 122 -0.45 9.76 14.74
C GLU A 122 -0.90 11.21 14.97
N LYS A 123 0.05 12.15 14.94
CA LYS A 123 -0.24 13.58 15.07
C LYS A 123 -1.12 14.11 13.93
N THR A 124 -0.89 13.61 12.72
CA THR A 124 -1.68 14.04 11.55
C THR A 124 -3.11 13.55 11.67
N ILE A 125 -3.33 12.29 12.06
CA ILE A 125 -4.67 11.73 12.32
C ILE A 125 -5.44 12.63 13.30
N VAL A 126 -4.82 12.98 14.43
CA VAL A 126 -5.45 13.84 15.44
C VAL A 126 -5.69 15.26 14.92
N ARG A 127 -4.74 15.83 14.18
CA ARG A 127 -4.89 17.18 13.57
C ARG A 127 -6.04 17.24 12.59
N GLU A 128 -6.28 16.18 11.84
CA GLU A 128 -7.42 16.08 10.90
C GLU A 128 -8.75 15.72 11.60
N GLY A 129 -8.79 15.79 12.93
CA GLY A 129 -10.01 15.55 13.71
C GLY A 129 -10.42 14.09 13.85
N GLN A 130 -9.50 13.16 13.55
CA GLN A 130 -9.73 11.72 13.67
C GLN A 130 -9.08 11.18 14.95
N GLU A 131 -9.44 9.96 15.34
CA GLU A 131 -8.85 9.30 16.50
C GLU A 131 -7.90 8.18 16.07
N PHE A 132 -6.68 8.20 16.60
CA PHE A 132 -5.73 7.13 16.41
C PHE A 132 -6.08 5.94 17.33
N LEU A 133 -6.31 4.76 16.76
CA LEU A 133 -6.68 3.56 17.51
C LEU A 133 -5.47 2.65 17.81
N GLY A 134 -4.53 2.54 16.89
CA GLY A 134 -3.35 1.71 17.12
C GLY A 134 -2.56 1.34 15.88
N TRP A 135 -1.46 0.63 16.11
CA TRP A 135 -0.62 0.02 15.09
C TRP A 135 -0.71 -1.50 15.17
N ARG A 136 -0.72 -2.14 14.01
CA ARG A 136 -0.62 -3.58 13.84
C ARG A 136 0.59 -3.92 12.95
N GLU A 137 1.49 -4.74 13.45
CA GLU A 137 2.57 -5.29 12.63
C GLU A 137 2.01 -6.33 11.65
N LEU A 138 2.49 -6.29 10.40
CA LEU A 138 2.12 -7.30 9.42
C LEU A 138 2.99 -8.55 9.59
N PRO A 139 2.39 -9.75 9.57
CA PRO A 139 3.14 -11.01 9.63
C PRO A 139 3.80 -11.26 8.27
N ILE A 140 5.05 -10.83 8.13
CA ILE A 140 5.84 -10.97 6.90
C ILE A 140 6.84 -12.10 7.06
N ASP A 141 6.84 -13.02 6.11
CA ASP A 141 7.84 -14.09 6.01
C ASP A 141 8.71 -13.88 4.77
N SER A 142 9.73 -13.04 4.91
CA SER A 142 10.66 -12.72 3.82
C SER A 142 11.49 -13.93 3.36
N ALA A 143 11.60 -14.97 4.18
CA ALA A 143 12.33 -16.18 3.80
C ALA A 143 11.52 -17.02 2.80
N LYS A 144 10.21 -17.11 3.00
CA LYS A 144 9.31 -17.81 2.08
C LYS A 144 8.98 -17.01 0.82
N ALA A 145 9.12 -15.70 0.87
CA ALA A 145 8.82 -14.84 -0.25
C ALA A 145 9.85 -14.90 -1.38
N ASP A 146 10.99 -15.59 -1.16
CA ASP A 146 12.08 -15.72 -2.14
C ASP A 146 12.51 -14.39 -2.77
N VAL A 147 12.62 -13.37 -1.94
CA VAL A 147 12.95 -12.01 -2.36
C VAL A 147 14.44 -11.91 -2.66
N GLY A 148 14.80 -11.30 -3.79
CA GLY A 148 16.17 -11.07 -4.20
C GLY A 148 16.97 -10.22 -3.21
N PRO A 149 18.32 -10.33 -3.21
CA PRO A 149 19.18 -9.63 -2.23
C PRO A 149 19.00 -8.10 -2.23
N ALA A 150 18.96 -7.47 -3.41
CA ALA A 150 18.83 -6.02 -3.51
C ALA A 150 17.45 -5.54 -3.04
N ALA A 151 16.38 -6.28 -3.37
CA ALA A 151 15.04 -5.97 -2.87
C ALA A 151 14.95 -6.16 -1.36
N ARG A 152 15.63 -7.17 -0.81
CA ARG A 152 15.71 -7.41 0.64
C ARG A 152 16.41 -6.27 1.37
N ASP A 153 17.49 -5.74 0.80
CA ASP A 153 18.23 -4.60 1.37
C ASP A 153 17.38 -3.33 1.42
N CYS A 154 16.46 -3.18 0.48
CA CYS A 154 15.53 -2.04 0.41
C CYS A 154 14.16 -2.31 1.04
N GLN A 155 13.89 -3.51 1.53
CA GLN A 155 12.57 -3.91 2.04
C GLN A 155 12.13 -2.98 3.18
N PRO A 156 10.98 -2.28 3.07
CA PRO A 156 10.47 -1.47 4.16
C PRO A 156 9.92 -2.33 5.29
N VAL A 157 9.81 -1.75 6.47
CA VAL A 157 8.99 -2.34 7.54
C VAL A 157 7.53 -1.99 7.25
N MET A 158 6.67 -2.99 7.22
CA MET A 158 5.26 -2.81 6.89
C MET A 158 4.40 -2.96 8.13
N GLU A 159 3.64 -1.93 8.44
CA GLU A 159 2.69 -1.91 9.54
C GLU A 159 1.35 -1.34 9.08
N GLN A 160 0.29 -1.70 9.79
CA GLN A 160 -1.04 -1.11 9.59
C GLN A 160 -1.32 -0.09 10.67
N VAL A 161 -1.84 1.07 10.26
CA VAL A 161 -2.43 2.06 11.16
C VAL A 161 -3.94 1.89 11.17
N LEU A 162 -4.51 1.92 12.36
CA LEU A 162 -5.95 1.87 12.60
C LEU A 162 -6.40 3.23 13.14
N SER A 163 -7.42 3.79 12.52
CA SER A 163 -7.95 5.11 12.88
C SER A 163 -9.48 5.10 12.85
N LEU A 164 -10.10 5.76 13.81
CA LEU A 164 -11.50 6.13 13.72
C LEU A 164 -11.69 7.09 12.54
N ILE A 165 -12.79 7.00 11.84
CA ILE A 165 -13.21 7.97 10.84
C ILE A 165 -14.58 8.53 11.20
N HIS A 166 -14.69 9.85 11.20
CA HIS A 166 -15.98 10.51 11.32
C HIS A 166 -16.54 10.75 9.90
N ILE A 167 -17.61 10.05 9.61
CA ILE A 167 -18.36 10.27 8.38
C ILE A 167 -19.51 11.25 8.65
#